data_38d0717d13875bdb3552e6666d6638e8
#
_entry.id   38d0717d13875bdb3552e6666d6638e8
#
_cell.length_a   1.000
_cell.length_b   1.000
_cell.length_c   1.000
_cell.angle_alpha   90.00
_cell.angle_beta   90.00
_cell.angle_gamma   90.00
#
_symmetry.space_group_name_H-M   'P 1'
#
loop_
_entity.id
_entity.type
_entity.pdbx_description
1 polymer ?
#
loop_
_entity_poly.entity_id
_entity_poly.type
_entity_poly.pdbx_seq_one_letter_code
_entity_poly.pdbx_strand_id
1 'polypeptide(L)'
;MNNNTQSLWQKIQQSLLAIAPSIGKSFQKPAEEAQIKALEDAIAQPLPESFKEYLRTFNGQEQSDSPHYFMGYNLLLPIDEIIETYEMQVEDFEGESIADDINPNKIQPVLWDKGWVPFTDFEATTRICIDLNPAT
;
A
#
# COMPACT_ATOMS: atom_id res chain seq x y z
N MET A 1 -11.99 17.20 5.02
CA MET A 1 -12.84 16.41 4.24
C MET A 1 -12.44 16.35 2.79
N ASN A 2 -12.15 15.21 2.29
CA ASN A 2 -11.55 15.15 0.97
C ASN A 2 -12.18 14.09 0.08
N ASN A 3 -13.33 14.42 -0.49
CA ASN A 3 -14.04 13.55 -1.41
C ASN A 3 -13.28 13.36 -2.73
N ASN A 4 -12.21 14.13 -2.95
CA ASN A 4 -11.43 14.10 -4.17
C ASN A 4 -10.73 12.76 -4.39
N THR A 5 -10.13 12.20 -3.34
CA THR A 5 -9.41 10.93 -3.45
C THR A 5 -10.37 9.80 -3.81
N GLN A 6 -11.51 9.70 -3.14
CA GLN A 6 -12.52 8.69 -3.47
C GLN A 6 -13.02 8.84 -4.90
N SER A 7 -13.34 10.07 -5.30
CA SER A 7 -13.82 10.37 -6.65
C SER A 7 -12.81 9.97 -7.72
N LEU A 8 -11.53 10.26 -7.50
CA LEU A 8 -10.46 9.88 -8.42
C LEU A 8 -10.33 8.36 -8.55
N TRP A 9 -10.36 7.64 -7.44
CA TRP A 9 -10.27 6.17 -7.46
C TRP A 9 -11.48 5.54 -8.15
N GLN A 10 -12.68 6.10 -7.94
CA GLN A 10 -13.89 5.63 -8.62
C GLN A 10 -13.80 5.84 -10.14
N LYS A 11 -13.25 6.98 -10.57
CA LYS A 11 -13.01 7.24 -11.99
C LYS A 11 -11.99 6.27 -12.59
N ILE A 12 -10.94 5.97 -11.84
CA ILE A 12 -9.93 4.98 -12.26
C ILE A 12 -10.61 3.62 -12.46
N GLN A 13 -11.41 3.18 -11.50
CA GLN A 13 -12.11 1.89 -11.64
C GLN A 13 -13.05 1.88 -12.85
N GLN A 14 -13.83 2.94 -13.06
CA GLN A 14 -14.74 3.03 -14.19
C GLN A 14 -13.98 2.95 -15.52
N SER A 15 -12.84 3.63 -15.61
CA SER A 15 -12.00 3.56 -16.80
C SER A 15 -11.45 2.16 -17.02
N LEU A 16 -11.01 1.49 -15.96
CA LEU A 16 -10.51 0.12 -16.04
C LEU A 16 -11.60 -0.86 -16.43
N LEU A 17 -12.81 -0.70 -15.91
CA LEU A 17 -13.94 -1.54 -16.30
C LEU A 17 -14.23 -1.46 -17.79
N ALA A 18 -13.95 -0.30 -18.41
CA ALA A 18 -14.15 -0.10 -19.85
C ALA A 18 -13.02 -0.67 -20.70
N ILE A 19 -11.76 -0.52 -20.27
CA ILE A 19 -10.60 -0.88 -21.10
C ILE A 19 -9.87 -2.16 -20.66
N ALA A 20 -9.96 -2.50 -19.38
CA ALA A 20 -9.31 -3.68 -18.80
C ALA A 20 -10.22 -4.24 -17.68
N PRO A 21 -11.39 -4.80 -18.04
CA PRO A 21 -12.43 -5.15 -17.07
C PRO A 21 -11.97 -6.12 -15.98
N SER A 22 -11.05 -7.03 -16.29
CA SER A 22 -10.53 -7.97 -15.28
C SER A 22 -9.82 -7.22 -14.13
N ILE A 23 -9.08 -6.17 -14.47
CA ILE A 23 -8.42 -5.34 -13.45
C ILE A 23 -9.44 -4.55 -12.65
N GLY A 24 -10.37 -3.88 -13.33
CA GLY A 24 -11.41 -3.09 -12.66
C GLY A 24 -12.27 -3.91 -11.72
N LYS A 25 -12.56 -5.16 -12.07
CA LYS A 25 -13.37 -6.08 -11.25
C LYS A 25 -12.57 -6.66 -10.08
N SER A 26 -11.25 -6.61 -10.11
CA SER A 26 -10.40 -7.17 -9.05
C SER A 26 -10.36 -6.29 -7.80
N PHE A 27 -10.78 -5.03 -7.89
CA PHE A 27 -10.82 -4.12 -6.75
C PHE A 27 -11.86 -4.61 -5.74
N GLN A 28 -11.44 -4.76 -4.49
CA GLN A 28 -12.32 -5.27 -3.45
C GLN A 28 -13.24 -4.17 -2.88
N LYS A 29 -14.26 -4.58 -2.15
CA LYS A 29 -15.16 -3.65 -1.46
C LYS A 29 -14.37 -2.73 -0.52
N PRO A 30 -14.94 -1.58 -0.12
CA PRO A 30 -14.28 -0.67 0.82
C PRO A 30 -13.85 -1.37 2.12
N ALA A 31 -12.72 -0.94 2.67
CA ALA A 31 -12.30 -1.39 4.00
C ALA A 31 -13.24 -0.79 5.05
N GLU A 32 -13.43 -1.53 6.13
CA GLU A 32 -14.18 -1.06 7.29
C GLU A 32 -13.27 -0.24 8.21
N GLU A 33 -13.86 0.69 8.98
CA GLU A 33 -13.08 1.53 9.90
C GLU A 33 -12.29 0.70 10.90
N ALA A 34 -12.83 -0.44 11.34
CA ALA A 34 -12.11 -1.35 12.23
C ALA A 34 -10.84 -1.91 11.59
N GLN A 35 -10.86 -2.18 10.29
CA GLN A 35 -9.68 -2.66 9.55
C GLN A 35 -8.63 -1.56 9.42
N ILE A 36 -9.06 -0.34 9.11
CA ILE A 36 -8.16 0.81 9.02
C ILE A 36 -7.48 1.06 10.37
N LYS A 37 -8.26 1.00 11.46
CA LYS A 37 -7.70 1.15 12.80
C LYS A 37 -6.72 0.03 13.13
N ALA A 38 -7.02 -1.20 12.76
CA ALA A 38 -6.11 -2.32 12.96
C ALA A 38 -4.76 -2.09 12.27
N LEU A 39 -4.78 -1.52 11.07
CA LEU A 39 -3.55 -1.17 10.37
C LEU A 39 -2.78 -0.07 11.10
N GLU A 40 -3.46 0.99 11.54
CA GLU A 40 -2.82 2.05 12.31
C GLU A 40 -2.23 1.53 13.62
N ASP A 41 -2.91 0.61 14.28
CA ASP A 41 -2.40 -0.02 15.50
C ASP A 41 -1.16 -0.88 15.21
N ALA A 42 -1.17 -1.60 14.11
CA ALA A 42 -0.03 -2.46 13.71
C ALA A 42 1.23 -1.65 13.41
N ILE A 43 1.09 -0.51 12.75
CA ILE A 43 2.23 0.36 12.41
C ILE A 43 2.53 1.38 13.52
N ALA A 44 1.71 1.44 14.54
CA ALA A 44 1.84 2.32 15.72
C ALA A 44 1.87 3.81 15.37
N GLN A 45 1.14 4.21 14.32
CA GLN A 45 1.01 5.62 13.96
C GLN A 45 -0.18 5.83 13.02
N PRO A 46 -0.70 7.06 12.92
CA PRO A 46 -1.82 7.35 12.04
C PRO A 46 -1.42 7.32 10.57
N LEU A 47 -2.34 6.90 9.72
CA LEU A 47 -2.18 6.94 8.27
C LEU A 47 -2.56 8.32 7.73
N PRO A 48 -1.97 8.75 6.60
CA PRO A 48 -2.43 9.95 5.92
C PRO A 48 -3.90 9.84 5.53
N GLU A 49 -4.62 10.95 5.62
CA GLU A 49 -6.05 10.96 5.32
C GLU A 49 -6.34 10.51 3.88
N SER A 50 -5.51 10.91 2.92
CA SER A 50 -5.68 10.50 1.52
C SER A 50 -5.58 8.97 1.36
N PHE A 51 -4.70 8.31 2.11
CA PHE A 51 -4.59 6.86 2.06
C PHE A 51 -5.80 6.18 2.71
N LYS A 52 -6.30 6.74 3.80
CA LYS A 52 -7.53 6.22 4.42
C LYS A 52 -8.72 6.36 3.48
N GLU A 53 -8.81 7.47 2.75
CA GLU A 53 -9.86 7.66 1.75
C GLU A 53 -9.76 6.65 0.60
N TYR A 54 -8.54 6.31 0.19
CA TYR A 54 -8.32 5.22 -0.76
C TYR A 54 -8.86 3.89 -0.19
N LEU A 55 -8.50 3.56 1.03
CA LEU A 55 -8.96 2.30 1.67
C LEU A 55 -10.48 2.27 1.86
N ARG A 56 -11.09 3.42 2.11
CA ARG A 56 -12.55 3.56 2.21
C ARG A 56 -13.25 3.43 0.86
N THR A 57 -12.50 3.48 -0.22
CA THR A 57 -13.02 3.26 -1.57
C THR A 57 -12.84 1.81 -1.98
N PHE A 58 -11.62 1.28 -1.80
CA PHE A 58 -11.28 -0.11 -2.11
C PHE A 58 -10.31 -0.66 -1.08
N ASN A 59 -10.53 -1.87 -0.62
CA ASN A 59 -9.57 -2.58 0.22
C ASN A 59 -8.64 -3.42 -0.66
N GLY A 60 -7.82 -2.74 -1.48
CA GLY A 60 -6.90 -3.40 -2.39
C GLY A 60 -7.56 -4.19 -3.49
N GLN A 61 -6.83 -5.14 -4.03
CA GLN A 61 -7.30 -6.03 -5.09
C GLN A 61 -7.44 -7.46 -4.58
N GLU A 62 -8.28 -8.24 -5.25
CA GLU A 62 -8.42 -9.66 -4.97
C GLU A 62 -7.08 -10.37 -5.13
N GLN A 63 -6.73 -11.19 -4.15
CA GLN A 63 -5.55 -12.03 -4.19
C GLN A 63 -5.90 -13.35 -4.86
N SER A 64 -5.14 -13.72 -5.89
CA SER A 64 -5.39 -14.97 -6.61
C SER A 64 -4.09 -15.50 -7.22
N ASP A 65 -4.11 -16.77 -7.65
CA ASP A 65 -2.98 -17.38 -8.34
C ASP A 65 -2.71 -16.74 -9.71
N SER A 66 -3.71 -16.04 -10.25
CA SER A 66 -3.59 -15.30 -11.51
C SER A 66 -3.93 -13.84 -11.26
N PRO A 67 -3.05 -13.08 -10.63
CA PRO A 67 -3.36 -11.70 -10.22
C PRO A 67 -3.53 -10.76 -11.41
N HIS A 68 -4.40 -9.78 -11.23
CA HIS A 68 -4.64 -8.73 -12.22
C HIS A 68 -3.94 -7.45 -11.77
N TYR A 69 -2.66 -7.32 -12.11
CA TYR A 69 -1.84 -6.19 -11.67
C TYR A 69 -2.41 -4.85 -12.11
N PHE A 70 -2.48 -3.91 -11.17
CA PHE A 70 -3.05 -2.57 -11.40
C PHE A 70 -2.10 -1.66 -12.17
N MET A 71 -0.89 -1.48 -11.68
CA MET A 71 0.11 -0.61 -12.30
C MET A 71 1.34 -1.42 -12.65
N GLY A 72 1.58 -1.63 -13.95
CA GLY A 72 2.69 -2.45 -14.38
C GLY A 72 2.57 -3.84 -13.74
N TYR A 73 3.46 -4.14 -12.82
CA TYR A 73 3.45 -5.42 -12.12
C TYR A 73 3.06 -5.28 -10.65
N ASN A 74 2.38 -4.19 -10.27
CA ASN A 74 2.01 -3.98 -8.86
C ASN A 74 0.57 -4.38 -8.60
N LEU A 75 0.37 -5.25 -7.61
CA LEU A 75 -0.93 -5.65 -7.10
C LEU A 75 -1.22 -4.84 -5.84
N LEU A 76 -2.39 -4.23 -5.77
CA LEU A 76 -2.79 -3.47 -4.58
C LEU A 76 -3.16 -4.43 -3.46
N LEU A 77 -2.52 -4.29 -2.29
CA LEU A 77 -2.71 -5.19 -1.17
C LEU A 77 -3.93 -4.78 -0.33
N PRO A 78 -4.78 -5.74 0.08
CA PRO A 78 -5.78 -5.48 1.10
C PRO A 78 -5.12 -5.33 2.48
N ILE A 79 -5.84 -4.76 3.44
CA ILE A 79 -5.27 -4.39 4.74
C ILE A 79 -4.61 -5.56 5.47
N ASP A 80 -5.22 -6.73 5.47
CA ASP A 80 -4.63 -7.91 6.13
C ASP A 80 -3.28 -8.30 5.53
N GLU A 81 -3.16 -8.21 4.21
CA GLU A 81 -1.87 -8.46 3.52
C GLU A 81 -0.86 -7.34 3.77
N ILE A 82 -1.33 -6.09 3.88
CA ILE A 82 -0.45 -4.96 4.23
C ILE A 82 0.15 -5.20 5.62
N ILE A 83 -0.66 -5.56 6.60
CA ILE A 83 -0.20 -5.81 7.98
C ILE A 83 0.80 -6.95 8.00
N GLU A 84 0.47 -8.08 7.38
CA GLU A 84 1.36 -9.25 7.35
C GLU A 84 2.71 -8.91 6.69
N THR A 85 2.67 -8.24 5.54
CA THR A 85 3.90 -7.85 4.83
C THR A 85 4.72 -6.86 5.66
N TYR A 86 4.06 -5.87 6.27
CA TYR A 86 4.72 -4.89 7.12
C TYR A 86 5.43 -5.56 8.30
N GLU A 87 4.73 -6.43 9.02
CA GLU A 87 5.29 -7.09 10.19
C GLU A 87 6.48 -7.98 9.82
N MET A 88 6.39 -8.69 8.72
CA MET A 88 7.49 -9.51 8.21
C MET A 88 8.72 -8.66 7.86
N GLN A 89 8.52 -7.54 7.16
CA GLN A 89 9.64 -6.67 6.77
C GLN A 89 10.30 -6.02 7.98
N VAL A 90 9.51 -5.60 8.96
CA VAL A 90 10.06 -5.03 10.21
C VAL A 90 10.87 -6.09 10.97
N GLU A 91 10.34 -7.30 11.08
CA GLU A 91 11.03 -8.38 11.78
C GLU A 91 12.38 -8.70 11.12
N ASP A 92 12.41 -8.79 9.80
CA ASP A 92 13.59 -9.25 9.07
C ASP A 92 14.63 -8.15 8.81
N PHE A 93 14.23 -6.91 8.58
CA PHE A 93 15.11 -5.90 7.99
C PHE A 93 15.10 -4.54 8.65
N GLU A 94 14.27 -4.28 9.67
CA GLU A 94 14.16 -2.95 10.24
C GLU A 94 15.51 -2.47 10.79
N GLY A 95 15.90 -1.26 10.38
CA GLY A 95 17.11 -0.60 10.86
C GLY A 95 18.42 -1.11 10.26
N GLU A 96 18.40 -2.11 9.39
CA GLU A 96 19.61 -2.60 8.74
C GLU A 96 20.15 -1.59 7.74
N SER A 97 21.37 -1.10 7.95
CA SER A 97 21.94 0.02 7.21
C SER A 97 22.32 -0.32 5.77
N ILE A 98 21.95 0.56 4.83
CA ILE A 98 22.41 0.53 3.44
C ILE A 98 22.93 1.91 3.03
N ALA A 99 23.52 2.65 3.97
CA ALA A 99 23.92 4.04 3.77
C ALA A 99 24.86 4.26 2.57
N ASP A 100 25.64 3.25 2.22
CA ASP A 100 26.59 3.35 1.10
C ASP A 100 25.94 3.13 -0.26
N ASP A 101 24.71 2.65 -0.30
CA ASP A 101 24.05 2.24 -1.53
C ASP A 101 22.97 3.22 -2.02
N ILE A 102 22.57 4.19 -1.19
CA ILE A 102 21.45 5.09 -1.50
C ILE A 102 21.76 6.54 -1.14
N ASN A 103 20.89 7.44 -1.60
CA ASN A 103 20.99 8.85 -1.22
C ASN A 103 20.30 9.07 0.14
N PRO A 104 21.07 9.23 1.24
CA PRO A 104 20.51 9.35 2.59
C PRO A 104 19.78 10.65 2.86
N ASN A 105 19.80 11.59 1.91
CA ASN A 105 19.08 12.88 2.05
C ASN A 105 17.62 12.78 1.61
N LYS A 106 17.22 11.68 1.02
CA LYS A 106 15.85 11.51 0.50
C LYS A 106 15.07 10.44 1.22
N ILE A 107 15.70 9.32 1.55
CA ILE A 107 15.07 8.23 2.29
C ILE A 107 15.99 7.80 3.42
N GLN A 108 15.42 7.15 4.41
CA GLN A 108 16.21 6.57 5.49
C GLN A 108 17.19 5.53 4.93
N PRO A 109 18.47 5.54 5.33
CA PRO A 109 19.50 4.66 4.76
C PRO A 109 19.47 3.26 5.38
N VAL A 110 18.33 2.59 5.30
CA VAL A 110 18.09 1.26 5.89
C VAL A 110 17.36 0.37 4.91
N LEU A 111 17.45 -0.92 5.08
CA LEU A 111 16.69 -1.87 4.26
C LEU A 111 15.20 -1.74 4.50
N TRP A 112 14.79 -1.49 5.74
CA TRP A 112 13.40 -1.22 6.08
C TRP A 112 13.31 -0.25 7.25
N ASP A 113 12.38 0.69 7.17
CA ASP A 113 12.06 1.61 8.26
C ASP A 113 10.63 1.35 8.73
N LYS A 114 10.39 1.46 10.04
CA LYS A 114 9.05 1.29 10.62
C LYS A 114 8.01 2.26 10.07
N GLY A 115 8.44 3.36 9.47
CA GLY A 115 7.56 4.32 8.83
C GLY A 115 7.15 3.96 7.40
N TRP A 116 7.66 2.87 6.85
CA TRP A 116 7.34 2.45 5.48
C TRP A 116 6.20 1.44 5.50
N VAL A 117 5.07 1.83 4.89
CA VAL A 117 3.87 1.00 4.85
C VAL A 117 3.69 0.46 3.44
N PRO A 118 3.91 -0.84 3.18
CA PRO A 118 3.77 -1.38 1.84
C PRO A 118 2.29 -1.48 1.47
N PHE A 119 1.94 -1.02 0.26
CA PHE A 119 0.56 -1.14 -0.20
C PHE A 119 0.44 -1.79 -1.58
N THR A 120 1.58 -2.16 -2.18
CA THR A 120 1.59 -2.98 -3.40
C THR A 120 2.56 -4.14 -3.24
N ASP A 121 2.42 -5.15 -4.08
CA ASP A 121 3.36 -6.25 -4.13
C ASP A 121 3.52 -6.78 -5.56
N PHE A 122 4.75 -7.20 -5.88
CA PHE A 122 5.04 -7.98 -7.09
C PHE A 122 5.89 -9.18 -6.67
N GLU A 123 5.25 -10.35 -6.60
CA GLU A 123 5.90 -11.64 -6.33
C GLU A 123 6.87 -11.61 -5.13
N ALA A 124 6.50 -10.90 -4.08
CA ALA A 124 7.27 -10.74 -2.85
C ALA A 124 8.65 -10.12 -3.04
N THR A 125 8.92 -9.50 -4.19
CA THR A 125 10.24 -8.92 -4.50
C THR A 125 10.26 -7.41 -4.55
N THR A 126 9.17 -6.79 -4.99
CA THR A 126 9.11 -5.33 -5.17
C THR A 126 7.82 -4.80 -4.57
N ARG A 127 7.93 -3.71 -3.83
CA ARG A 127 6.79 -3.07 -3.16
C ARG A 127 6.87 -1.57 -3.28
N ILE A 128 5.72 -0.92 -3.41
CA ILE A 128 5.61 0.53 -3.26
C ILE A 128 5.10 0.78 -1.85
N CYS A 129 5.76 1.70 -1.15
CA CYS A 129 5.42 2.01 0.24
C CYS A 129 5.01 3.46 0.39
N ILE A 130 4.15 3.72 1.38
CA ILE A 130 3.95 5.08 1.89
C ILE A 130 5.06 5.31 2.90
N ASP A 131 5.81 6.40 2.72
CA ASP A 131 6.93 6.75 3.61
C ASP A 131 6.42 7.75 4.67
N LEU A 132 6.23 7.25 5.89
CA LEU A 132 5.80 8.08 7.02
C LEU A 132 6.99 8.63 7.82
N ASN A 133 8.21 8.34 7.41
CA ASN A 133 9.44 8.79 8.06
C ASN A 133 10.51 9.16 7.04
N PRO A 134 10.28 10.18 6.21
CA PRO A 134 11.28 10.60 5.22
C PRO A 134 12.54 11.11 5.90
N ALA A 135 13.66 11.06 5.20
CA ALA A 135 14.97 11.45 5.74
C ALA A 135 15.07 12.95 6.06
N THR A 136 14.29 13.79 5.39
CA THR A 136 14.26 15.24 5.66
C THR A 136 12.90 15.83 5.36
#